data_cef0f24c966758524ca433a133a96d9b
#
_entry.id   cef0f24c966758524ca433a133a96d9b
#
_cell.length_a   1.000
_cell.length_b   1.000
_cell.length_c   1.000
_cell.angle_alpha   90.00
_cell.angle_beta   90.00
_cell.angle_gamma   90.00
#
_symmetry.space_group_name_H-M   'P 1'
#
loop_
_entity.id
_entity.type
_entity.pdbx_description
1 polymer ?
#
loop_
_entity_poly.entity_id
_entity_poly.type
_entity_poly.pdbx_seq_one_letter_code
_entity_poly.pdbx_strand_id
1 'polypeptide(L)'
;MIQRIGSMVTAVFRRIVPDPLVIAIALTIGVFLAAILFGQFPPEVAGPIDRSTWLLDSWRGDAGLWKLLDFSMQMCLILLGGHVLAEAPMVRRLLSHIADFPRSAPAAAALVGLVAMLLGLANWGLGLIGGAVLARETGRSLARRNITVHYPLLAAAGYTGLLVWHGGFSGSAPLSMTTAAGATKVLPEGIVGSGAITPLTSTILSPSNLLITGGLLVIVPSLLWLISPRPTDAQPISTFLPEQDPQTPVNPTIETIPDWLN
;
A
#
# COMPACT_ATOMS: atom_id res chain seq x y z
N MET A 1 -7.79 -25.55 10.97
CA MET A 1 -9.04 -24.74 11.00
C MET A 1 -8.82 -23.35 10.39
N ILE A 2 -7.85 -22.58 10.86
CA ILE A 2 -7.54 -21.21 10.36
C ILE A 2 -7.26 -21.19 8.86
N GLN A 3 -6.47 -22.12 8.33
CA GLN A 3 -6.16 -22.23 6.90
C GLN A 3 -7.41 -22.45 6.02
N ARG A 4 -8.37 -23.26 6.48
CA ARG A 4 -9.65 -23.47 5.76
C ARG A 4 -10.50 -22.21 5.74
N ILE A 5 -10.52 -21.46 6.85
CA ILE A 5 -11.20 -20.17 6.92
C ILE A 5 -10.54 -19.20 5.93
N GLY A 6 -9.21 -19.12 5.92
CA GLY A 6 -8.47 -18.28 4.99
C GLY A 6 -8.76 -18.59 3.52
N SER A 7 -8.75 -19.87 3.13
CA SER A 7 -9.06 -20.27 1.75
C SER A 7 -10.51 -19.98 1.36
N MET A 8 -11.45 -20.18 2.29
CA MET A 8 -12.86 -19.87 2.05
C MET A 8 -13.09 -18.36 1.89
N VAL A 9 -12.49 -17.55 2.76
CA VAL A 9 -12.53 -16.07 2.65
C VAL A 9 -11.92 -15.62 1.33
N THR A 10 -10.77 -16.15 0.94
CA THR A 10 -10.12 -15.83 -0.34
C THR A 10 -11.02 -16.17 -1.53
N ALA A 11 -11.69 -17.34 -1.52
CA ALA A 11 -12.59 -17.74 -2.60
C ALA A 11 -13.80 -16.81 -2.71
N VAL A 12 -14.36 -16.39 -1.58
CA VAL A 12 -15.47 -15.42 -1.52
C VAL A 12 -15.03 -14.06 -2.06
N PHE A 13 -13.89 -13.53 -1.57
CA PHE A 13 -13.36 -12.24 -2.02
C PHE A 13 -13.08 -12.20 -3.52
N ARG A 14 -12.41 -13.24 -4.06
CA ARG A 14 -12.14 -13.33 -5.51
C ARG A 14 -13.40 -13.35 -6.38
N ARG A 15 -14.54 -13.73 -5.82
CA ARG A 15 -15.82 -13.78 -6.56
C ARG A 15 -16.63 -12.50 -6.43
N ILE A 16 -16.48 -11.78 -5.31
CA ILE A 16 -17.34 -10.63 -4.96
C ILE A 16 -16.64 -9.30 -5.20
N VAL A 17 -15.32 -9.21 -4.96
CA VAL A 17 -14.60 -7.94 -5.04
C VAL A 17 -14.18 -7.68 -6.49
N PRO A 18 -14.76 -6.66 -7.14
CA PRO A 18 -14.38 -6.26 -8.48
C PRO A 18 -13.03 -5.53 -8.47
N ASP A 19 -12.56 -5.17 -9.67
CA ASP A 19 -11.37 -4.34 -9.84
C ASP A 19 -11.46 -3.04 -9.02
N PRO A 20 -10.36 -2.59 -8.39
CA PRO A 20 -10.33 -1.36 -7.60
C PRO A 20 -10.88 -0.12 -8.32
N LEU A 21 -10.66 -0.01 -9.64
CA LEU A 21 -11.21 1.07 -10.45
C LEU A 21 -12.74 1.03 -10.49
N VAL A 22 -13.33 -0.15 -10.62
CA VAL A 22 -14.79 -0.35 -10.61
C VAL A 22 -15.36 0.06 -9.26
N ILE A 23 -14.69 -0.31 -8.15
CA ILE A 23 -15.09 0.11 -6.81
C ILE A 23 -15.04 1.63 -6.68
N ALA A 24 -13.96 2.27 -7.14
CA ALA A 24 -13.81 3.72 -7.08
C ALA A 24 -14.92 4.44 -7.85
N ILE A 25 -15.25 4.00 -9.06
CA ILE A 25 -16.33 4.55 -9.87
C ILE A 25 -17.69 4.35 -9.17
N ALA A 26 -17.94 3.14 -8.68
CA ALA A 26 -19.21 2.82 -8.00
C ALA A 26 -19.38 3.66 -6.72
N LEU A 27 -18.31 3.82 -5.92
CA LEU A 27 -18.33 4.68 -4.74
C LEU A 27 -18.54 6.14 -5.11
N THR A 28 -17.88 6.64 -6.16
CA THR A 28 -18.07 8.01 -6.65
C THR A 28 -19.54 8.28 -7.01
N ILE A 29 -20.14 7.38 -7.79
CA ILE A 29 -21.56 7.48 -8.17
C ILE A 29 -22.44 7.37 -6.92
N GLY A 30 -22.16 6.41 -6.03
CA GLY A 30 -22.92 6.22 -4.80
C GLY A 30 -22.90 7.45 -3.88
N VAL A 31 -21.72 8.03 -3.67
CA VAL A 31 -21.57 9.26 -2.87
C VAL A 31 -22.25 10.45 -3.54
N PHE A 32 -22.13 10.59 -4.86
CA PHE A 32 -22.81 11.65 -5.61
C PHE A 32 -24.34 11.58 -5.46
N LEU A 33 -24.91 10.38 -5.61
CA LEU A 33 -26.35 10.17 -5.42
C LEU A 33 -26.77 10.40 -3.96
N ALA A 34 -25.98 9.90 -3.01
CA ALA A 34 -26.25 10.14 -1.58
C ALA A 34 -26.20 11.64 -1.23
N ALA A 35 -25.26 12.37 -1.82
CA ALA A 35 -25.16 13.82 -1.64
C ALA A 35 -26.40 14.56 -2.19
N ILE A 36 -26.93 14.15 -3.35
CA ILE A 36 -28.17 14.73 -3.91
C ILE A 36 -29.35 14.48 -2.97
N LEU A 37 -29.45 13.28 -2.40
CA LEU A 37 -30.61 12.86 -1.58
C LEU A 37 -30.53 13.39 -0.15
N PHE A 38 -29.38 13.38 0.48
CA PHE A 38 -29.17 13.63 1.90
C PHE A 38 -28.31 14.86 2.20
N GLY A 39 -27.69 15.47 1.18
CA GLY A 39 -26.80 16.62 1.35
C GLY A 39 -27.58 17.88 1.77
N GLN A 40 -26.90 18.74 2.51
CA GLN A 40 -27.39 20.08 2.83
C GLN A 40 -26.92 21.05 1.74
N PHE A 41 -27.86 21.70 1.09
CA PHE A 41 -27.59 22.65 0.01
C PHE A 41 -28.05 24.05 0.40
N PRO A 42 -27.52 25.11 -0.23
CA PRO A 42 -28.06 26.47 -0.10
C PRO A 42 -29.54 26.53 -0.45
N PRO A 43 -30.31 27.46 0.14
CA PRO A 43 -31.76 27.56 -0.09
C PRO A 43 -32.17 27.73 -1.55
N GLU A 44 -31.29 28.30 -2.37
CA GLU A 44 -31.51 28.51 -3.80
C GLU A 44 -31.45 27.22 -4.62
N VAL A 45 -30.87 26.15 -4.07
CA VAL A 45 -30.65 24.85 -4.73
C VAL A 45 -31.69 23.85 -4.29
N ALA A 46 -32.91 23.97 -4.86
CA ALA A 46 -34.04 23.20 -4.37
C ALA A 46 -34.30 21.87 -5.07
N GLY A 47 -34.07 21.79 -6.39
CA GLY A 47 -34.38 20.62 -7.22
C GLY A 47 -33.24 19.62 -7.35
N PRO A 48 -33.51 18.35 -7.72
CA PRO A 48 -32.45 17.36 -7.95
C PRO A 48 -31.50 17.76 -9.06
N ILE A 49 -31.96 18.44 -10.09
CA ILE A 49 -31.13 18.93 -11.22
C ILE A 49 -30.21 20.05 -10.73
N ASP A 50 -30.76 21.01 -9.95
CA ASP A 50 -29.98 22.12 -9.39
C ASP A 50 -28.88 21.60 -8.44
N ARG A 51 -29.22 20.60 -7.61
CA ARG A 51 -28.28 19.91 -6.72
C ARG A 51 -27.16 19.20 -7.50
N SER A 52 -27.51 18.52 -8.59
CA SER A 52 -26.54 17.86 -9.45
C SER A 52 -25.59 18.88 -10.10
N THR A 53 -26.12 19.96 -10.61
CA THR A 53 -25.34 21.04 -11.24
C THR A 53 -24.42 21.69 -10.22
N TRP A 54 -24.93 22.00 -9.03
CA TRP A 54 -24.15 22.58 -7.93
C TRP A 54 -22.99 21.67 -7.51
N LEU A 55 -23.23 20.35 -7.38
CA LEU A 55 -22.19 19.38 -7.06
C LEU A 55 -21.12 19.29 -8.17
N LEU A 56 -21.52 19.29 -9.44
CA LEU A 56 -20.59 19.25 -10.56
C LEU A 56 -19.77 20.54 -10.64
N ASP A 57 -20.37 21.69 -10.41
CA ASP A 57 -19.68 22.98 -10.38
C ASP A 57 -18.70 23.07 -9.19
N SER A 58 -19.12 22.57 -8.02
CA SER A 58 -18.26 22.42 -6.86
C SER A 58 -17.04 21.51 -7.17
N TRP A 59 -17.24 20.47 -7.96
CA TRP A 59 -16.16 19.54 -8.38
C TRP A 59 -15.20 20.19 -9.38
N ARG A 60 -15.71 21.05 -10.26
CA ARG A 60 -14.95 21.78 -11.28
C ARG A 60 -14.22 23.01 -10.75
N GLY A 61 -14.69 23.54 -9.63
CA GLY A 61 -14.14 24.73 -8.98
C GLY A 61 -12.74 24.51 -8.39
N ASP A 62 -12.07 25.60 -8.02
CA ASP A 62 -10.71 25.59 -7.48
C ASP A 62 -10.57 24.77 -6.17
N ALA A 63 -11.65 24.65 -5.41
CA ALA A 63 -11.69 23.84 -4.19
C ALA A 63 -12.09 22.37 -4.45
N GLY A 64 -12.36 21.99 -5.70
CA GLY A 64 -12.85 20.69 -6.10
C GLY A 64 -11.75 19.66 -6.39
N LEU A 65 -11.99 18.80 -7.40
CA LEU A 65 -11.14 17.69 -7.76
C LEU A 65 -9.69 18.11 -8.04
N TRP A 66 -9.50 19.24 -8.69
CA TRP A 66 -8.16 19.75 -9.09
C TRP A 66 -7.28 20.15 -7.90
N LYS A 67 -7.89 20.48 -6.75
CA LYS A 67 -7.14 20.72 -5.51
C LYS A 67 -6.36 19.49 -5.04
N LEU A 68 -6.79 18.28 -5.43
CA LEU A 68 -6.13 17.03 -5.09
C LEU A 68 -4.95 16.69 -6.02
N LEU A 69 -4.74 17.50 -7.09
CA LEU A 69 -3.68 17.22 -8.07
C LEU A 69 -2.29 17.26 -7.44
N ASP A 70 -2.01 18.23 -6.57
CA ASP A 70 -0.74 18.34 -5.85
C ASP A 70 -0.48 17.09 -5.01
N PHE A 71 -1.50 16.64 -4.27
CA PHE A 71 -1.41 15.42 -3.47
C PHE A 71 -1.21 14.18 -4.36
N SER A 72 -1.95 14.06 -5.45
CA SER A 72 -1.82 12.95 -6.39
C SER A 72 -0.42 12.90 -7.00
N MET A 73 0.14 14.04 -7.38
CA MET A 73 1.51 14.13 -7.91
C MET A 73 2.55 13.74 -6.85
N GLN A 74 2.39 14.18 -5.61
CA GLN A 74 3.25 13.77 -4.50
C GLN A 74 3.21 12.26 -4.31
N MET A 75 2.03 11.62 -4.36
CA MET A 75 1.90 10.17 -4.25
C MET A 75 2.60 9.44 -5.40
N CYS A 76 2.46 9.92 -6.64
CA CYS A 76 3.18 9.38 -7.78
C CYS A 76 4.70 9.48 -7.60
N LEU A 77 5.21 10.64 -7.18
CA LEU A 77 6.65 10.85 -6.96
C LEU A 77 7.21 9.98 -5.83
N ILE A 78 6.44 9.80 -4.74
CA ILE A 78 6.85 8.91 -3.64
C ILE A 78 6.90 7.46 -4.12
N LEU A 79 5.91 7.02 -4.92
CA LEU A 79 5.89 5.67 -5.46
C LEU A 79 7.05 5.44 -6.43
N LEU A 80 7.31 6.38 -7.34
CA LEU A 80 8.45 6.33 -8.25
C LEU A 80 9.77 6.32 -7.49
N GLY A 81 9.94 7.21 -6.51
CA GLY A 81 11.12 7.26 -5.66
C GLY A 81 11.33 5.98 -4.86
N GLY A 82 10.25 5.41 -4.31
CA GLY A 82 10.27 4.11 -3.63
C GLY A 82 10.70 2.97 -4.58
N HIS A 83 10.20 2.99 -5.82
CA HIS A 83 10.59 2.01 -6.83
C HIS A 83 12.08 2.12 -7.20
N VAL A 84 12.55 3.31 -7.55
CA VAL A 84 13.95 3.57 -7.87
C VAL A 84 14.87 3.16 -6.72
N LEU A 85 14.48 3.49 -5.49
CA LEU A 85 15.25 3.12 -4.30
C LEU A 85 15.29 1.59 -4.09
N ALA A 86 14.16 0.90 -4.28
CA ALA A 86 14.08 -0.55 -4.12
C ALA A 86 14.90 -1.30 -5.20
N GLU A 87 15.00 -0.74 -6.41
CA GLU A 87 15.81 -1.29 -7.51
C GLU A 87 17.29 -0.88 -7.42
N ALA A 88 17.64 0.05 -6.53
CA ALA A 88 19.04 0.45 -6.34
C ALA A 88 19.91 -0.78 -5.99
N PRO A 89 21.11 -0.93 -6.60
CA PRO A 89 21.91 -2.15 -6.45
C PRO A 89 22.23 -2.52 -5.01
N MET A 90 22.39 -1.52 -4.13
CA MET A 90 22.66 -1.74 -2.71
C MET A 90 21.44 -2.30 -1.98
N VAL A 91 20.26 -1.71 -2.20
CA VAL A 91 19.02 -2.14 -1.57
C VAL A 91 18.61 -3.51 -2.10
N ARG A 92 18.72 -3.73 -3.40
CA ARG A 92 18.41 -5.02 -4.02
C ARG A 92 19.33 -6.14 -3.49
N ARG A 93 20.63 -5.88 -3.33
CA ARG A 93 21.55 -6.85 -2.71
C ARG A 93 21.19 -7.15 -1.26
N LEU A 94 20.80 -6.11 -0.48
CA LEU A 94 20.35 -6.31 0.89
C LEU A 94 19.08 -7.16 0.94
N LEU A 95 18.09 -6.85 0.11
CA LEU A 95 16.84 -7.60 0.05
C LEU A 95 17.07 -9.06 -0.40
N SER A 96 17.95 -9.30 -1.38
CA SER A 96 18.29 -10.67 -1.80
C SER A 96 19.01 -11.45 -0.69
N HIS A 97 19.89 -10.82 0.07
CA HIS A 97 20.48 -11.45 1.25
C HIS A 97 19.43 -11.84 2.29
N ILE A 98 18.52 -10.90 2.61
CA ILE A 98 17.42 -11.17 3.54
C ILE A 98 16.53 -12.30 3.03
N ALA A 99 16.28 -12.38 1.72
CA ALA A 99 15.49 -13.42 1.07
C ALA A 99 16.05 -14.83 1.26
N ASP A 100 17.35 -14.97 1.53
CA ASP A 100 18.01 -16.25 1.73
C ASP A 100 17.95 -16.76 3.20
N PHE A 101 17.57 -15.91 4.16
CA PHE A 101 17.51 -16.32 5.58
C PHE A 101 16.46 -17.40 5.87
N PRO A 102 15.21 -17.32 5.33
CA PRO A 102 14.20 -18.27 5.73
C PRO A 102 14.54 -19.71 5.32
N ARG A 103 14.25 -20.65 6.20
CA ARG A 103 14.46 -22.09 5.97
C ARG A 103 13.13 -22.86 5.89
N SER A 104 12.01 -22.17 5.97
CA SER A 104 10.67 -22.78 5.89
C SER A 104 9.66 -21.77 5.35
N ALA A 105 8.55 -22.27 4.78
CA ALA A 105 7.48 -21.43 4.25
C ALA A 105 6.85 -20.49 5.30
N PRO A 106 6.54 -20.93 6.54
CA PRO A 106 6.04 -20.03 7.58
C PRO A 106 7.05 -18.92 7.95
N ALA A 107 8.32 -19.27 8.09
CA ALA A 107 9.38 -18.31 8.40
C ALA A 107 9.53 -17.26 7.29
N ALA A 108 9.37 -17.67 6.04
CA ALA A 108 9.42 -16.78 4.89
C ALA A 108 8.30 -15.74 4.91
N ALA A 109 7.05 -16.17 5.15
CA ALA A 109 5.91 -15.27 5.23
C ALA A 109 6.07 -14.26 6.37
N ALA A 110 6.49 -14.73 7.55
CA ALA A 110 6.73 -13.86 8.71
C ALA A 110 7.85 -12.85 8.46
N LEU A 111 8.97 -13.29 7.87
CA LEU A 111 10.11 -12.41 7.57
C LEU A 111 9.75 -11.34 6.54
N VAL A 112 9.11 -11.74 5.43
CA VAL A 112 8.67 -10.80 4.39
C VAL A 112 7.73 -9.76 4.98
N GLY A 113 6.75 -10.18 5.78
CA GLY A 113 5.83 -9.27 6.44
C GLY A 113 6.52 -8.30 7.39
N LEU A 114 7.41 -8.81 8.27
CA LEU A 114 8.14 -7.97 9.21
C LEU A 114 9.01 -6.92 8.49
N VAL A 115 9.77 -7.33 7.46
CA VAL A 115 10.64 -6.41 6.73
C VAL A 115 9.82 -5.37 5.95
N ALA A 116 8.72 -5.79 5.30
CA ALA A 116 7.81 -4.86 4.61
C ALA A 116 7.23 -3.82 5.58
N MET A 117 6.85 -4.22 6.80
CA MET A 117 6.35 -3.32 7.84
C MET A 117 7.45 -2.35 8.31
N LEU A 118 8.66 -2.80 8.55
CA LEU A 118 9.78 -1.94 8.96
C LEU A 118 10.13 -0.90 7.86
N LEU A 119 10.16 -1.33 6.60
CA LEU A 119 10.34 -0.43 5.47
C LEU A 119 9.17 0.56 5.34
N GLY A 120 7.95 0.10 5.56
CA GLY A 120 6.73 0.91 5.53
C GLY A 120 6.71 1.99 6.62
N LEU A 121 7.26 1.74 7.80
CA LEU A 121 7.43 2.74 8.85
C LEU A 121 8.39 3.86 8.44
N ALA A 122 9.42 3.54 7.66
CA ALA A 122 10.36 4.53 7.15
C ALA A 122 9.77 5.31 5.96
N ASN A 123 9.26 4.58 4.95
CA ASN A 123 8.61 5.16 3.78
C ASN A 123 7.63 4.14 3.18
N TRP A 124 6.37 4.53 2.99
CA TRP A 124 5.32 3.63 2.51
C TRP A 124 5.57 3.11 1.10
N GLY A 125 6.12 3.93 0.19
CA GLY A 125 6.47 3.50 -1.16
C GLY A 125 7.60 2.47 -1.15
N LEU A 126 8.63 2.69 -0.32
CA LEU A 126 9.71 1.72 -0.12
C LEU A 126 9.17 0.42 0.52
N GLY A 127 8.26 0.52 1.49
CA GLY A 127 7.61 -0.63 2.12
C GLY A 127 6.84 -1.48 1.11
N LEU A 128 6.07 -0.83 0.24
CA LEU A 128 5.26 -1.48 -0.78
C LEU A 128 6.15 -2.18 -1.84
N ILE A 129 7.06 -1.42 -2.46
CA ILE A 129 7.90 -1.96 -3.54
C ILE A 129 8.97 -2.91 -3.00
N GLY A 130 9.64 -2.53 -1.90
CA GLY A 130 10.64 -3.39 -1.25
C GLY A 130 10.02 -4.68 -0.73
N GLY A 131 8.81 -4.62 -0.17
CA GLY A 131 8.03 -5.79 0.24
C GLY A 131 7.70 -6.71 -0.94
N ALA A 132 7.28 -6.16 -2.08
CA ALA A 132 6.99 -6.93 -3.29
C ALA A 132 8.27 -7.58 -3.88
N VAL A 133 9.37 -6.84 -3.94
CA VAL A 133 10.67 -7.36 -4.38
C VAL A 133 11.14 -8.47 -3.44
N LEU A 134 11.08 -8.25 -2.12
CA LEU A 134 11.48 -9.25 -1.14
C LEU A 134 10.61 -10.52 -1.22
N ALA A 135 9.29 -10.39 -1.38
CA ALA A 135 8.40 -11.53 -1.56
C ALA A 135 8.78 -12.37 -2.78
N ARG A 136 9.08 -11.70 -3.91
CA ARG A 136 9.52 -12.36 -5.14
C ARG A 136 10.86 -13.07 -4.97
N GLU A 137 11.87 -12.38 -4.43
CA GLU A 137 13.19 -12.96 -4.24
C GLU A 137 13.18 -14.12 -3.21
N THR A 138 12.40 -13.99 -2.13
CA THR A 138 12.20 -15.07 -1.15
C THR A 138 11.51 -16.28 -1.78
N GLY A 139 10.48 -16.07 -2.61
CA GLY A 139 9.83 -17.14 -3.35
C GLY A 139 10.79 -17.88 -4.27
N ARG A 140 11.65 -17.16 -5.01
CA ARG A 140 12.68 -17.73 -5.88
C ARG A 140 13.78 -18.45 -5.10
N SER A 141 14.27 -17.85 -4.01
CA SER A 141 15.28 -18.45 -3.15
C SER A 141 14.83 -19.79 -2.57
N LEU A 142 13.60 -19.86 -2.07
CA LEU A 142 13.03 -21.10 -1.53
C LEU A 142 12.79 -22.15 -2.63
N ALA A 143 12.32 -21.74 -3.81
CA ALA A 143 12.14 -22.63 -4.96
C ALA A 143 13.47 -23.28 -5.37
N ARG A 144 14.56 -22.51 -5.47
CA ARG A 144 15.91 -23.04 -5.76
C ARG A 144 16.40 -24.06 -4.72
N ARG A 145 15.90 -23.97 -3.49
CA ARG A 145 16.21 -24.90 -2.39
C ARG A 145 15.19 -26.02 -2.24
N ASN A 146 14.29 -26.21 -3.21
CA ASN A 146 13.20 -27.19 -3.21
C ASN A 146 12.27 -27.07 -1.98
N ILE A 147 12.10 -25.85 -1.46
CA ILE A 147 11.16 -25.57 -0.38
C ILE A 147 9.92 -24.97 -0.99
N THR A 148 8.81 -25.71 -0.94
CA THR A 148 7.52 -25.23 -1.47
C THR A 148 6.94 -24.18 -0.55
N VAL A 149 6.65 -22.99 -1.11
CA VAL A 149 6.03 -21.87 -0.42
C VAL A 149 4.79 -21.41 -1.16
N HIS A 150 3.77 -20.99 -0.42
CA HIS A 150 2.57 -20.39 -0.98
C HIS A 150 2.83 -18.94 -1.37
N TYR A 151 3.15 -18.70 -2.65
CA TYR A 151 3.54 -17.37 -3.15
C TYR A 151 2.48 -16.29 -2.92
N PRO A 152 1.15 -16.54 -3.07
CA PRO A 152 0.13 -15.55 -2.73
C PRO A 152 0.23 -15.04 -1.28
N LEU A 153 0.62 -15.89 -0.33
CA LEU A 153 0.83 -15.44 1.06
C LEU A 153 2.08 -14.56 1.18
N LEU A 154 3.17 -14.88 0.46
CA LEU A 154 4.35 -14.00 0.42
C LEU A 154 4.02 -12.63 -0.17
N ALA A 155 3.25 -12.61 -1.26
CA ALA A 155 2.80 -11.36 -1.88
C ALA A 155 1.94 -10.53 -0.91
N ALA A 156 1.01 -11.16 -0.22
CA ALA A 156 0.20 -10.53 0.82
C ALA A 156 1.05 -10.02 1.99
N ALA A 157 2.05 -10.80 2.42
CA ALA A 157 3.00 -10.40 3.46
C ALA A 157 3.80 -9.17 3.04
N GLY A 158 4.26 -9.10 1.78
CA GLY A 158 4.95 -7.93 1.23
C GLY A 158 4.10 -6.65 1.25
N TYR A 159 2.78 -6.79 1.27
CA TYR A 159 1.84 -5.66 1.32
C TYR A 159 1.58 -5.13 2.74
N THR A 160 1.95 -5.88 3.79
CA THR A 160 1.67 -5.50 5.19
C THR A 160 2.38 -4.23 5.65
N GLY A 161 3.36 -3.72 4.91
CA GLY A 161 3.96 -2.41 5.16
C GLY A 161 2.94 -1.28 5.21
N LEU A 162 1.86 -1.39 4.42
CA LEU A 162 0.76 -0.43 4.44
C LEU A 162 -0.16 -0.51 5.67
N LEU A 163 0.00 -1.52 6.52
CA LEU A 163 -0.75 -1.62 7.76
C LEU A 163 -0.24 -0.66 8.84
N VAL A 164 1.06 -0.39 8.86
CA VAL A 164 1.74 0.37 9.93
C VAL A 164 2.32 1.72 9.49
N TRP A 165 2.28 2.04 8.21
CA TRP A 165 2.95 3.22 7.66
C TRP A 165 2.56 4.54 8.33
N HIS A 166 1.30 4.69 8.74
CA HIS A 166 0.83 5.87 9.46
C HIS A 166 1.42 6.01 10.88
N GLY A 167 1.81 4.89 11.49
CA GLY A 167 2.47 4.87 12.80
C GLY A 167 3.96 5.22 12.76
N GLY A 168 4.53 5.46 11.57
CA GLY A 168 5.92 5.79 11.37
C GLY A 168 6.15 7.14 10.67
N PHE A 169 7.38 7.35 10.21
CA PHE A 169 7.80 8.56 9.47
C PHE A 169 7.18 8.69 8.08
N SER A 170 6.41 7.71 7.66
CA SER A 170 5.61 7.73 6.44
C SER A 170 4.27 8.45 6.60
N GLY A 171 3.80 8.64 7.82
CA GLY A 171 2.50 9.23 8.11
C GLY A 171 2.48 10.72 7.77
N SER A 172 1.78 11.12 6.69
CA SER A 172 1.71 12.53 6.28
C SER A 172 0.98 13.39 7.32
N ALA A 173 -0.09 12.89 7.92
CA ALA A 173 -0.87 13.64 8.90
C ALA A 173 -0.07 13.96 10.17
N PRO A 174 0.57 13.01 10.88
CA PRO A 174 1.42 13.32 12.02
C PRO A 174 2.56 14.29 11.71
N LEU A 175 3.20 14.13 10.53
CA LEU A 175 4.29 15.00 10.11
C LEU A 175 3.82 16.42 9.79
N SER A 176 2.66 16.56 9.13
CA SER A 176 2.09 17.89 8.83
C SER A 176 1.78 18.67 10.09
N MET A 177 1.35 18.01 11.16
CA MET A 177 1.01 18.65 12.43
C MET A 177 2.24 19.16 13.22
N THR A 178 3.46 18.81 12.80
CA THR A 178 4.69 19.29 13.47
C THR A 178 5.07 20.72 13.09
N THR A 179 4.40 21.32 12.12
CA THR A 179 4.65 22.69 11.67
C THR A 179 3.35 23.49 11.63
N ALA A 180 3.40 24.78 11.97
CA ALA A 180 2.21 25.65 11.90
C ALA A 180 1.63 25.70 10.49
N ALA A 181 2.47 25.79 9.45
CA ALA A 181 2.05 25.81 8.06
C ALA A 181 1.40 24.48 7.62
N GLY A 182 1.84 23.34 8.15
CA GLY A 182 1.23 22.04 7.90
C GLY A 182 -0.11 21.91 8.62
N ALA A 183 -0.20 22.34 9.87
CA ALA A 183 -1.42 22.30 10.66
C ALA A 183 -2.55 23.13 10.02
N THR A 184 -2.24 24.34 9.55
CA THR A 184 -3.24 25.21 8.87
C THR A 184 -3.73 24.67 7.53
N LYS A 185 -2.97 23.81 6.85
CA LYS A 185 -3.42 23.15 5.62
C LYS A 185 -4.46 22.04 5.88
N VAL A 186 -4.41 21.43 7.06
CA VAL A 186 -5.19 20.24 7.41
C VAL A 186 -6.40 20.59 8.26
N LEU A 187 -6.25 21.53 9.18
CA LEU A 187 -7.31 21.90 10.13
C LEU A 187 -8.02 23.18 9.69
N PRO A 188 -9.35 23.27 9.90
CA PRO A 188 -10.11 24.50 9.65
C PRO A 188 -9.57 25.68 10.46
N GLU A 189 -9.65 26.88 9.87
CA GLU A 189 -9.37 28.14 10.57
C GLU A 189 -10.27 28.24 11.81
N GLY A 190 -9.65 28.49 12.96
CA GLY A 190 -10.37 28.59 14.24
C GLY A 190 -10.20 27.37 15.17
N ILE A 191 -9.81 26.20 14.67
CA ILE A 191 -9.43 25.06 15.53
C ILE A 191 -7.95 25.14 15.89
N VAL A 192 -7.12 25.62 14.97
CA VAL A 192 -5.72 25.86 15.22
C VAL A 192 -5.57 27.24 15.82
N GLY A 193 -5.42 27.33 17.13
CA GLY A 193 -4.88 28.56 17.74
C GLY A 193 -3.56 28.91 17.08
N SER A 194 -3.28 30.19 16.84
CA SER A 194 -2.07 30.66 16.15
C SER A 194 -0.81 30.04 16.77
N GLY A 195 -0.20 29.10 16.05
CA GLY A 195 1.06 28.44 16.48
C GLY A 195 0.92 27.08 17.16
N ALA A 196 -0.25 26.43 17.16
CA ALA A 196 -0.38 25.09 17.73
C ALA A 196 0.42 24.07 16.89
N ILE A 197 1.56 23.64 17.45
CA ILE A 197 2.42 22.58 16.89
C ILE A 197 2.24 21.33 17.74
N THR A 198 1.96 20.20 17.10
CA THR A 198 1.90 18.91 17.79
C THR A 198 3.24 18.20 17.62
N PRO A 199 4.03 18.01 18.70
CA PRO A 199 5.32 17.37 18.60
C PRO A 199 5.18 15.87 18.26
N LEU A 200 6.21 15.29 17.64
CA LEU A 200 6.24 13.85 17.30
C LEU A 200 6.08 12.95 18.52
N THR A 201 6.49 13.41 19.71
CA THR A 201 6.30 12.69 20.98
C THR A 201 4.83 12.51 21.37
N SER A 202 3.95 13.36 20.87
CA SER A 202 2.51 13.27 21.08
C SER A 202 1.78 12.48 19.97
N THR A 203 2.48 12.11 18.90
CA THR A 203 1.93 11.39 17.75
C THR A 203 2.70 10.10 17.50
N ILE A 204 3.69 10.09 16.59
CA ILE A 204 4.43 8.89 16.15
C ILE A 204 5.18 8.24 17.32
N LEU A 205 5.80 9.05 18.19
CA LEU A 205 6.57 8.58 19.34
C LEU A 205 5.75 8.52 20.63
N SER A 206 4.42 8.68 20.56
CA SER A 206 3.57 8.53 21.74
C SER A 206 3.58 7.09 22.24
N PRO A 207 3.47 6.86 23.57
CA PRO A 207 3.44 5.50 24.13
C PRO A 207 2.32 4.64 23.54
N SER A 208 1.16 5.20 23.25
CA SER A 208 0.04 4.52 22.63
C SER A 208 0.36 4.05 21.21
N ASN A 209 0.95 4.93 20.37
CA ASN A 209 1.35 4.54 19.02
C ASN A 209 2.46 3.49 19.03
N LEU A 210 3.46 3.65 19.89
CA LEU A 210 4.55 2.67 20.01
C LEU A 210 4.03 1.30 20.47
N LEU A 211 3.06 1.26 21.40
CA LEU A 211 2.43 0.02 21.84
C LEU A 211 1.65 -0.64 20.71
N ILE A 212 0.81 0.13 19.99
CA ILE A 212 -0.02 -0.39 18.89
C ILE A 212 0.88 -0.86 17.73
N THR A 213 1.77 0.01 17.26
CA THR A 213 2.66 -0.29 16.14
C THR A 213 3.63 -1.43 16.48
N GLY A 214 4.23 -1.40 17.67
CA GLY A 214 5.08 -2.48 18.17
C GLY A 214 4.32 -3.81 18.33
N GLY A 215 3.10 -3.74 18.84
CA GLY A 215 2.21 -4.91 18.91
C GLY A 215 1.90 -5.50 17.53
N LEU A 216 1.62 -4.66 16.53
CA LEU A 216 1.38 -5.09 15.16
C LEU A 216 2.62 -5.73 14.53
N LEU A 217 3.83 -5.19 14.80
CA LEU A 217 5.10 -5.76 14.33
C LEU A 217 5.36 -7.18 14.86
N VAL A 218 4.73 -7.56 15.95
CA VAL A 218 4.80 -8.92 16.52
C VAL A 218 3.62 -9.77 16.05
N ILE A 219 2.40 -9.25 16.18
CA ILE A 219 1.16 -10.01 15.90
C ILE A 219 1.05 -10.40 14.43
N VAL A 220 1.31 -9.45 13.50
CA VAL A 220 1.12 -9.70 12.07
C VAL A 220 2.09 -10.74 11.53
N PRO A 221 3.42 -10.67 11.77
CA PRO A 221 4.33 -11.74 11.37
C PRO A 221 4.02 -13.08 12.02
N SER A 222 3.60 -13.09 13.29
CA SER A 222 3.18 -14.31 13.97
C SER A 222 1.92 -14.93 13.33
N LEU A 223 0.98 -14.09 12.93
CA LEU A 223 -0.21 -14.54 12.20
C LEU A 223 0.16 -15.11 10.83
N LEU A 224 1.03 -14.43 10.08
CA LEU A 224 1.52 -14.90 8.76
C LEU A 224 2.21 -16.26 8.89
N TRP A 225 2.97 -16.46 9.97
CA TRP A 225 3.56 -17.75 10.28
C TRP A 225 2.50 -18.84 10.51
N LEU A 226 1.48 -18.54 11.29
CA LEU A 226 0.43 -19.50 11.70
C LEU A 226 -0.50 -19.88 10.53
N ILE A 227 -0.81 -18.93 9.61
CA ILE A 227 -1.72 -19.17 8.49
C ILE A 227 -1.03 -19.79 7.28
N SER A 228 0.29 -19.95 7.29
CA SER A 228 1.04 -20.52 6.17
C SER A 228 0.50 -21.91 5.81
N PRO A 229 0.05 -22.14 4.55
CA PRO A 229 -0.50 -23.40 4.14
C PRO A 229 0.52 -24.54 4.16
N ARG A 230 0.01 -25.77 4.17
CA ARG A 230 0.86 -26.96 4.03
C ARG A 230 1.46 -27.00 2.61
N PRO A 231 2.61 -27.67 2.43
CA PRO A 231 3.25 -27.78 1.10
C PRO A 231 2.33 -28.36 0.03
N THR A 232 1.40 -29.27 0.40
CA THR A 232 0.40 -29.88 -0.51
C THR A 232 -0.63 -28.90 -1.04
N ASP A 233 -0.91 -27.84 -0.29
CA ASP A 233 -1.94 -26.83 -0.62
C ASP A 233 -1.29 -25.53 -1.12
N ALA A 234 0.04 -25.51 -1.24
CA ALA A 234 0.78 -24.35 -1.62
C ALA A 234 0.80 -24.15 -3.15
N GLN A 235 0.67 -22.89 -3.56
CA GLN A 235 0.83 -22.47 -4.95
C GLN A 235 2.21 -21.81 -5.10
N PRO A 236 3.18 -22.47 -5.75
CA PRO A 236 4.54 -21.95 -5.86
C PRO A 236 4.62 -20.74 -6.79
N ILE A 237 5.73 -20.01 -6.71
CA ILE A 237 5.97 -18.81 -7.52
C ILE A 237 5.90 -19.09 -9.03
N SER A 238 6.33 -20.27 -9.47
CA SER A 238 6.29 -20.70 -10.88
C SER A 238 4.89 -20.72 -11.49
N THR A 239 3.83 -20.82 -10.65
CA THR A 239 2.44 -20.73 -11.10
C THR A 239 2.06 -19.31 -11.57
N PHE A 240 2.73 -18.28 -11.04
CA PHE A 240 2.36 -16.88 -11.27
C PHE A 240 3.39 -16.12 -12.11
N LEU A 241 4.66 -16.47 -11.97
CA LEU A 241 5.76 -15.83 -12.67
C LEU A 241 6.54 -16.91 -13.43
N PRO A 242 6.63 -16.82 -14.75
CA PRO A 242 7.45 -17.73 -15.53
C PRO A 242 8.91 -17.66 -15.03
N GLU A 243 9.57 -18.79 -15.04
CA GLU A 243 10.98 -18.87 -14.75
C GLU A 243 11.72 -17.97 -15.77
N GLN A 244 12.30 -16.89 -15.31
CA GLN A 244 13.19 -16.11 -16.17
C GLN A 244 14.39 -16.97 -16.47
N ASP A 245 14.49 -17.44 -17.70
CA ASP A 245 15.71 -18.07 -18.20
C ASP A 245 16.86 -17.05 -18.03
N PRO A 246 17.91 -17.37 -17.25
CA PRO A 246 19.03 -16.48 -17.07
C PRO A 246 19.77 -16.17 -18.38
N GLN A 247 19.44 -16.88 -19.45
CA GLN A 247 20.10 -16.79 -20.75
C GLN A 247 19.32 -16.03 -21.81
N THR A 248 18.13 -15.52 -21.50
CA THR A 248 17.48 -14.61 -22.44
C THR A 248 18.01 -13.20 -22.14
N PRO A 249 19.05 -12.72 -22.84
CA PRO A 249 19.31 -11.30 -22.84
C PRO A 249 18.03 -10.66 -23.40
N VAL A 250 17.41 -9.77 -22.64
CA VAL A 250 16.44 -8.83 -23.19
C VAL A 250 17.27 -7.94 -24.13
N ASN A 251 17.51 -8.45 -25.33
CA ASN A 251 17.96 -7.63 -26.43
C ASN A 251 16.68 -6.94 -26.90
N PRO A 252 16.46 -5.66 -26.60
CA PRO A 252 15.34 -4.95 -27.17
C PRO A 252 15.60 -4.95 -28.67
N THR A 253 14.87 -5.78 -29.41
CA THR A 253 14.78 -5.59 -30.86
C THR A 253 14.11 -4.24 -31.03
N ILE A 254 14.93 -3.25 -31.40
CA ILE A 254 14.47 -1.89 -31.72
C ILE A 254 13.70 -2.01 -33.04
N GLU A 255 12.40 -2.26 -32.96
CA GLU A 255 11.54 -2.42 -34.12
C GLU A 255 10.76 -1.15 -34.45
N THR A 256 10.67 -0.23 -33.48
CA THR A 256 9.88 0.99 -33.64
C THR A 256 10.60 2.23 -33.09
N ILE A 257 10.17 3.43 -33.52
CA ILE A 257 10.72 4.70 -33.00
C ILE A 257 10.57 4.82 -31.47
N PRO A 258 9.48 4.37 -30.82
CA PRO A 258 9.40 4.31 -29.37
C PRO A 258 10.44 3.41 -28.70
N ASP A 259 10.89 2.35 -29.36
CA ASP A 259 11.93 1.44 -28.82
C ASP A 259 13.32 2.12 -28.81
N TRP A 260 13.48 3.16 -29.62
CA TRP A 260 14.69 4.00 -29.69
C TRP A 260 14.81 4.98 -28.52
N LEU A 261 13.71 5.26 -27.83
CA LEU A 261 13.62 6.22 -26.73
C LEU A 261 13.63 5.53 -25.36
N ASN A 262 13.59 4.20 -25.31
CA ASN A 262 13.72 3.36 -24.13
C ASN A 262 15.12 2.74 -24.04
#